data_01856da0b699c58d7b426558877a08f6
#
_entry.id   01856da0b699c58d7b426558877a08f6
#
_cell.length_a   1.000
_cell.length_b   1.000
_cell.length_c   1.000
_cell.angle_alpha   90.00
_cell.angle_beta   90.00
_cell.angle_gamma   90.00
#
_symmetry.space_group_name_H-M   'P 1'
#
loop_
_entity.id
_entity.type
_entity.pdbx_description
1 polymer ?
#
loop_
_entity_poly.entity_id
_entity_poly.type
_entity_poly.pdbx_seq_one_letter_code
_entity_poly.pdbx_strand_id
1 'polypeptide(L)'
;MLENIEVEPGRTFAGFGFTLALQNLRKRLINGEKVELKAVGFTPKPRLATVQVSYGGLDRVRMSGRSLKGDRFVIHPEIPPIAKLFIHVPDTQIWLTNPPPAGFLRWEGPVVVASDQLIRVDLVSGSKSGPAQPAQANNRR
;
A
#
# COMPACT_ATOMS: atom_id res chain seq x y z
N MET A 1 24.32 1.71 -18.00
CA MET A 1 24.76 0.56 -17.18
C MET A 1 23.53 -0.04 -16.54
N LEU A 2 23.17 -1.26 -16.90
CA LEU A 2 22.07 -1.99 -16.27
C LEU A 2 22.60 -2.51 -14.92
N GLU A 3 22.06 -2.00 -13.82
CA GLU A 3 22.35 -2.56 -12.52
C GLU A 3 21.45 -3.79 -12.32
N ASN A 4 22.09 -4.95 -12.12
CA ASN A 4 21.37 -6.18 -11.82
C ASN A 4 21.05 -6.22 -10.32
N ILE A 5 19.78 -6.41 -9.99
CA ILE A 5 19.32 -6.69 -8.64
C ILE A 5 19.04 -8.19 -8.55
N GLU A 6 19.56 -8.81 -7.52
CA GLU A 6 19.22 -10.20 -7.21
C GLU A 6 17.83 -10.26 -6.60
N VAL A 7 16.90 -10.91 -7.28
CA VAL A 7 15.50 -11.03 -6.89
C VAL A 7 15.23 -12.42 -6.33
N GLU A 8 14.71 -12.50 -5.11
CA GLU A 8 14.23 -13.74 -4.52
C GLU A 8 12.76 -13.97 -4.93
N PRO A 9 12.44 -14.98 -5.75
CA PRO A 9 11.07 -15.26 -6.16
C PRO A 9 10.15 -15.49 -4.96
N GLY A 10 8.97 -14.85 -4.99
CA GLY A 10 7.97 -14.96 -3.92
C GLY A 10 8.30 -14.21 -2.62
N ARG A 11 9.46 -13.54 -2.56
CA ARG A 11 9.87 -12.74 -1.38
C ARG A 11 10.24 -11.31 -1.71
N THR A 12 10.38 -10.96 -2.99
CA THR A 12 10.75 -9.62 -3.46
C THR A 12 9.57 -8.94 -4.12
N PHE A 13 9.18 -7.78 -3.65
CA PHE A 13 8.03 -7.02 -4.12
C PHE A 13 8.37 -5.53 -4.26
N ALA A 14 7.64 -4.85 -5.15
CA ALA A 14 7.76 -3.41 -5.36
C ALA A 14 6.38 -2.75 -5.37
N GLY A 15 6.27 -1.57 -4.77
CA GLY A 15 5.06 -0.75 -4.82
C GLY A 15 3.79 -1.52 -4.46
N PHE A 16 2.78 -1.44 -5.31
CA PHE A 16 1.49 -2.14 -5.11
C PHE A 16 1.57 -3.67 -5.23
N GLY A 17 2.69 -4.23 -5.67
CA GLY A 17 2.94 -5.67 -5.64
C GLY A 17 2.87 -6.26 -4.23
N PHE A 18 3.12 -5.45 -3.19
CA PHE A 18 2.90 -5.84 -1.80
C PHE A 18 1.45 -6.24 -1.50
N THR A 19 0.47 -5.72 -2.22
CA THR A 19 -0.94 -6.13 -2.06
C THR A 19 -1.12 -7.63 -2.30
N LEU A 20 -0.48 -8.18 -3.32
CA LEU A 20 -0.53 -9.62 -3.61
C LEU A 20 0.15 -10.45 -2.52
N ALA A 21 1.31 -9.99 -2.05
CA ALA A 21 2.00 -10.63 -0.94
C ALA A 21 1.14 -10.66 0.32
N LEU A 22 0.52 -9.54 0.66
CA LEU A 22 -0.34 -9.41 1.83
C LEU A 22 -1.61 -10.27 1.74
N GLN A 23 -2.23 -10.38 0.55
CA GLN A 23 -3.36 -11.28 0.32
C GLN A 23 -2.99 -12.73 0.65
N ASN A 24 -1.83 -13.18 0.19
CA ASN A 24 -1.34 -14.55 0.44
C ASN A 24 -0.93 -14.78 1.88
N LEU A 25 -0.34 -13.79 2.53
CA LEU A 25 0.17 -13.88 3.91
C LEU A 25 -0.88 -13.50 4.97
N ARG A 26 -2.05 -13.02 4.57
CA ARG A 26 -3.07 -12.42 5.44
C ARG A 26 -3.36 -13.26 6.69
N LYS A 27 -3.63 -14.55 6.53
CA LYS A 27 -3.96 -15.44 7.66
C LYS A 27 -2.83 -15.54 8.68
N ARG A 28 -1.59 -15.67 8.20
CA ARG A 28 -0.40 -15.76 9.05
C ARG A 28 -0.17 -14.47 9.83
N LEU A 29 -0.29 -13.33 9.14
CA LEU A 29 -0.10 -12.01 9.74
C LEU A 29 -1.17 -11.70 10.79
N ILE A 30 -2.45 -11.97 10.52
CA ILE A 30 -3.54 -11.78 11.49
C ILE A 30 -3.36 -12.65 12.72
N ASN A 31 -2.76 -13.84 12.58
CA ASN A 31 -2.43 -14.71 13.69
C ASN A 31 -1.21 -14.24 14.50
N GLY A 32 -0.65 -13.07 14.18
CA GLY A 32 0.46 -12.47 14.92
C GLY A 32 1.84 -12.80 14.40
N GLU A 33 1.95 -13.52 13.27
CA GLU A 33 3.24 -13.78 12.65
C GLU A 33 3.80 -12.49 12.02
N LYS A 34 5.11 -12.32 12.11
CA LYS A 34 5.86 -11.29 11.39
C LYS A 34 6.64 -11.94 10.27
N VAL A 35 6.58 -11.37 9.07
CA VAL A 35 7.20 -11.94 7.89
C VAL A 35 8.22 -10.97 7.32
N GLU A 36 9.42 -11.46 7.07
CA GLU A 36 10.48 -10.71 6.40
C GLU A 36 10.34 -10.85 4.88
N LEU A 37 10.34 -9.71 4.18
CA LEU A 37 10.30 -9.61 2.73
C LEU A 37 11.38 -8.66 2.23
N LYS A 38 11.60 -8.64 0.90
CA LYS A 38 12.46 -7.69 0.22
C LYS A 38 11.59 -6.67 -0.53
N ALA A 39 11.88 -5.39 -0.31
CA ALA A 39 11.25 -4.29 -1.02
C ALA A 39 12.23 -3.72 -2.05
N VAL A 40 11.73 -3.47 -3.26
CA VAL A 40 12.50 -2.80 -4.31
C VAL A 40 12.07 -1.34 -4.37
N GLY A 41 13.02 -0.44 -4.18
CA GLY A 41 12.87 0.99 -4.45
C GLY A 41 13.64 1.37 -5.72
N PHE A 42 13.13 2.33 -6.49
CA PHE A 42 13.67 2.68 -7.82
C PHE A 42 14.27 4.08 -7.91
N THR A 43 14.69 4.70 -6.81
CA THR A 43 15.17 6.09 -6.87
C THR A 43 16.52 6.30 -6.23
N PRO A 44 17.39 6.99 -6.92
CA PRO A 44 17.51 7.17 -8.39
C PRO A 44 17.96 5.87 -9.06
N LYS A 45 18.41 4.90 -8.28
CA LYS A 45 18.86 3.58 -8.69
C LYS A 45 18.05 2.51 -7.97
N PRO A 46 17.81 1.35 -8.60
CA PRO A 46 17.12 0.27 -7.94
C PRO A 46 17.90 -0.21 -6.71
N ARG A 47 17.20 -0.35 -5.58
CA ARG A 47 17.76 -0.82 -4.31
C ARG A 47 16.84 -1.84 -3.67
N LEU A 48 17.45 -2.85 -3.04
CA LEU A 48 16.75 -3.80 -2.19
C LEU A 48 16.86 -3.37 -0.73
N ALA A 49 15.73 -3.37 -0.05
CA ALA A 49 15.65 -3.19 1.39
C ALA A 49 14.94 -4.38 2.03
N THR A 50 15.45 -4.86 3.14
CA THR A 50 14.73 -5.84 3.95
C THR A 50 13.65 -5.11 4.74
N VAL A 51 12.43 -5.67 4.73
CA VAL A 51 11.29 -5.13 5.45
C VAL A 51 10.62 -6.21 6.29
N GLN A 52 10.14 -5.83 7.45
CA GLN A 52 9.32 -6.68 8.29
C GLN A 52 7.85 -6.30 8.11
N VAL A 53 7.03 -7.28 7.79
CA VAL A 53 5.59 -7.11 7.61
C VAL A 53 4.85 -7.67 8.81
N SER A 54 3.91 -6.90 9.34
CA SER A 54 3.10 -7.28 10.48
C SER A 54 1.64 -6.81 10.32
N TYR A 55 0.74 -7.40 11.11
CA TYR A 55 -0.64 -6.96 11.18
C TYR A 55 -0.80 -5.81 12.17
N GLY A 56 -1.39 -4.71 11.73
CA GLY A 56 -1.59 -3.51 12.53
C GLY A 56 -2.98 -3.36 13.14
N GLY A 57 -3.92 -4.23 12.79
CA GLY A 57 -5.28 -4.21 13.32
C GLY A 57 -6.35 -4.01 12.25
N LEU A 58 -7.60 -4.06 12.70
CA LEU A 58 -8.79 -3.81 11.89
C LEU A 58 -9.22 -2.36 12.07
N ASP A 59 -9.28 -1.62 10.97
CA ASP A 59 -9.65 -0.21 10.96
C ASP A 59 -10.95 0.04 10.17
N ARG A 60 -11.56 1.20 10.43
CA ARG A 60 -12.57 1.77 9.56
C ARG A 60 -11.92 2.80 8.63
N VAL A 61 -11.96 2.52 7.34
CA VAL A 61 -11.40 3.39 6.30
C VAL A 61 -12.54 4.15 5.64
N ARG A 62 -12.50 5.48 5.73
CA ARG A 62 -13.50 6.34 5.11
C ARG A 62 -13.03 6.71 3.71
N MET A 63 -13.83 6.37 2.70
CA MET A 63 -13.54 6.61 1.29
C MET A 63 -14.80 7.01 0.54
N SER A 64 -14.76 8.12 -0.19
CA SER A 64 -15.89 8.60 -1.03
C SER A 64 -17.23 8.57 -0.30
N GLY A 65 -17.27 9.02 0.96
CA GLY A 65 -18.48 9.07 1.78
C GLY A 65 -18.92 7.72 2.38
N ARG A 66 -18.22 6.64 2.09
CA ARG A 66 -18.49 5.30 2.65
C ARG A 66 -17.46 4.93 3.70
N SER A 67 -17.88 4.17 4.70
CA SER A 67 -16.99 3.58 5.70
C SER A 67 -16.84 2.09 5.42
N LEU A 68 -15.62 1.65 5.14
CA LEU A 68 -15.27 0.27 4.86
C LEU A 68 -14.39 -0.27 5.98
N LYS A 69 -14.52 -1.55 6.29
CA LYS A 69 -13.59 -2.23 7.18
C LYS A 69 -12.35 -2.64 6.39
N GLY A 70 -11.18 -2.41 6.96
CA GLY A 70 -9.90 -2.77 6.36
C GLY A 70 -8.93 -3.35 7.37
N ASP A 71 -8.30 -4.45 7.00
CA ASP A 71 -7.15 -4.98 7.71
C ASP A 71 -5.95 -4.11 7.39
N ARG A 72 -5.32 -3.53 8.40
CA ARG A 72 -4.11 -2.72 8.27
C ARG A 72 -2.89 -3.59 8.44
N PHE A 73 -2.00 -3.52 7.47
CA PHE A 73 -0.67 -4.15 7.49
C PHE A 73 0.39 -3.08 7.54
N VAL A 74 1.43 -3.32 8.35
CA VAL A 74 2.54 -2.41 8.55
C VAL A 74 3.77 -3.01 7.93
N ILE A 75 4.44 -2.25 7.06
CA ILE A 75 5.70 -2.60 6.42
C ILE A 75 6.78 -1.72 7.06
N HIS A 76 7.59 -2.32 7.90
CA HIS A 76 8.66 -1.66 8.62
C HIS A 76 10.01 -1.95 7.96
N PRO A 77 10.74 -0.95 7.46
CA PRO A 77 12.06 -1.16 6.90
C PRO A 77 13.06 -1.51 8.01
N GLU A 78 13.85 -2.55 7.78
CA GLU A 78 14.94 -2.91 8.67
C GLU A 78 16.15 -2.03 8.36
N ILE A 79 16.53 -1.21 9.34
CA ILE A 79 17.65 -0.30 9.24
C ILE A 79 18.73 -0.77 10.21
N PRO A 80 20.02 -0.83 9.80
CA PRO A 80 21.12 -1.13 10.70
C PRO A 80 21.11 -0.21 11.94
N PRO A 81 21.41 -0.70 13.14
CA PRO A 81 21.33 0.06 14.39
C PRO A 81 22.09 1.38 14.36
N ILE A 82 23.26 1.42 13.73
CA ILE A 82 24.06 2.65 13.59
C ILE A 82 23.35 3.69 12.76
N ALA A 83 22.65 3.29 11.69
CA ALA A 83 21.91 4.21 10.83
C ALA A 83 20.65 4.75 11.52
N LYS A 84 20.05 4.01 12.45
CA LYS A 84 18.88 4.45 13.24
C LYS A 84 19.13 5.72 14.06
N LEU A 85 20.39 6.00 14.41
CA LEU A 85 20.76 7.21 15.14
C LEU A 85 20.63 8.48 14.28
N PHE A 86 20.67 8.35 12.96
CA PHE A 86 20.74 9.47 12.02
C PHE A 86 19.56 9.54 11.05
N ILE A 87 18.83 8.44 10.89
CA ILE A 87 17.76 8.33 9.88
C ILE A 87 16.51 7.76 10.53
N HIS A 88 15.42 8.52 10.46
CA HIS A 88 14.08 8.03 10.77
C HIS A 88 13.39 7.66 9.46
N VAL A 89 13.12 6.36 9.28
CA VAL A 89 12.36 5.87 8.13
C VAL A 89 10.95 5.55 8.59
N PRO A 90 9.93 6.25 8.09
CA PRO A 90 8.55 5.97 8.46
C PRO A 90 8.09 4.64 7.89
N ASP A 91 7.15 4.01 8.61
CA ASP A 91 6.50 2.80 8.14
C ASP A 91 5.60 3.08 6.95
N THR A 92 5.50 2.09 6.06
CA THR A 92 4.44 2.06 5.05
C THR A 92 3.28 1.24 5.59
N GLN A 93 2.06 1.73 5.38
CA GLN A 93 0.84 1.06 5.81
C GLN A 93 -0.05 0.78 4.61
N ILE A 94 -0.61 -0.42 4.57
CA ILE A 94 -1.52 -0.86 3.51
C ILE A 94 -2.78 -1.44 4.16
N TRP A 95 -3.95 -1.00 3.68
CA TRP A 95 -5.25 -1.54 4.09
C TRP A 95 -5.84 -2.38 2.98
N LEU A 96 -6.28 -3.57 3.35
CA LEU A 96 -7.03 -4.47 2.50
C LEU A 96 -8.45 -4.63 3.01
N THR A 97 -9.42 -4.84 2.12
CA THR A 97 -10.83 -5.01 2.50
C THR A 97 -11.03 -6.20 3.43
N ASN A 98 -11.89 -5.99 4.44
CA ASN A 98 -12.37 -7.03 5.32
C ASN A 98 -13.92 -6.98 5.33
N PRO A 99 -14.67 -8.08 5.10
CA PRO A 99 -14.17 -9.45 4.91
C PRO A 99 -13.55 -9.70 3.53
N PRO A 100 -12.88 -10.87 3.34
CA PRO A 100 -12.41 -11.29 2.02
C PRO A 100 -13.53 -11.34 0.98
N PRO A 101 -13.21 -11.15 -0.33
CA PRO A 101 -11.86 -11.07 -0.90
C PRO A 101 -11.12 -9.79 -0.52
N ALA A 102 -9.86 -9.94 -0.09
CA ALA A 102 -9.03 -8.84 0.40
C ALA A 102 -8.50 -8.00 -0.77
N GLY A 103 -9.24 -6.98 -1.17
CA GLY A 103 -8.83 -6.00 -2.18
C GLY A 103 -8.08 -4.84 -1.58
N PHE A 104 -7.31 -4.13 -2.38
CA PHE A 104 -6.64 -2.90 -1.98
C PHE A 104 -7.65 -1.81 -1.60
N LEU A 105 -7.44 -1.14 -0.48
CA LEU A 105 -8.21 0.01 -0.03
C LEU A 105 -7.38 1.29 -0.01
N ARG A 106 -6.27 1.25 0.69
CA ARG A 106 -5.43 2.42 0.98
C ARG A 106 -3.99 2.03 1.14
N TRP A 107 -3.12 2.93 0.75
CA TRP A 107 -1.69 2.91 1.01
C TRP A 107 -1.28 4.25 1.63
N GLU A 108 -0.48 4.23 2.67
CA GLU A 108 0.16 5.40 3.26
C GLU A 108 1.64 5.12 3.47
N GLY A 109 2.48 6.03 3.03
CA GLY A 109 3.92 5.89 3.20
C GLY A 109 4.70 7.02 2.54
N PRO A 110 6.03 7.02 2.63
CA PRO A 110 6.87 7.99 1.96
C PRO A 110 6.83 7.79 0.44
N VAL A 111 6.95 8.88 -0.33
CA VAL A 111 6.88 8.83 -1.81
C VAL A 111 8.01 7.98 -2.37
N VAL A 112 9.24 8.28 -1.96
CA VAL A 112 10.44 7.70 -2.55
C VAL A 112 11.52 7.41 -1.51
N VAL A 113 11.85 8.40 -0.69
CA VAL A 113 12.87 8.29 0.35
C VAL A 113 12.28 8.63 1.72
N ALA A 114 12.95 8.16 2.77
CA ALA A 114 12.49 8.31 4.14
C ALA A 114 12.20 9.75 4.58
N SER A 115 12.85 10.73 3.96
CA SER A 115 12.66 12.16 4.24
C SER A 115 11.49 12.78 3.49
N ASP A 116 10.86 12.05 2.58
CA ASP A 116 9.75 12.56 1.79
C ASP A 116 8.48 12.72 2.64
N GLN A 117 7.58 13.54 2.13
CA GLN A 117 6.25 13.66 2.71
C GLN A 117 5.53 12.30 2.62
N LEU A 118 4.79 11.99 3.68
CA LEU A 118 3.87 10.86 3.65
C LEU A 118 2.73 11.18 2.68
N ILE A 119 2.51 10.28 1.74
CA ILE A 119 1.36 10.37 0.84
C ILE A 119 0.36 9.26 1.17
N ARG A 120 -0.88 9.52 0.79
CA ARG A 120 -1.97 8.57 0.85
C ARG A 120 -2.48 8.29 -0.55
N VAL A 121 -2.66 7.02 -0.87
CA VAL A 121 -3.30 6.56 -2.11
C VAL A 121 -4.54 5.76 -1.73
N ASP A 122 -5.70 6.24 -2.13
CA ASP A 122 -6.99 5.59 -1.88
C ASP A 122 -7.54 4.97 -3.17
N LEU A 123 -8.18 3.80 -3.04
CA LEU A 123 -8.99 3.24 -4.12
C LEU A 123 -10.22 4.14 -4.33
N VAL A 124 -10.33 4.71 -5.51
CA VAL A 124 -11.54 5.45 -5.91
C VAL A 124 -12.49 4.47 -6.61
N SER A 125 -13.66 4.23 -6.01
CA SER A 125 -14.73 3.55 -6.73
C SER A 125 -15.22 4.51 -7.83
N GLY A 126 -15.01 4.14 -9.10
CA GLY A 126 -15.58 4.87 -10.21
C GLY A 126 -17.10 4.96 -10.03
N SER A 127 -17.63 6.17 -9.84
CA SER A 127 -19.05 6.39 -10.01
C SER A 127 -19.35 6.01 -11.46
N LYS A 128 -20.21 5.03 -11.70
CA LYS A 128 -20.84 4.88 -13.00
C LYS A 128 -21.56 6.22 -13.23
N SER A 129 -20.98 7.08 -14.06
CA SER A 129 -21.71 8.21 -14.63
C SER A 129 -22.89 7.58 -15.37
N GLY A 130 -24.08 7.75 -14.81
CA GLY A 130 -25.31 7.39 -15.48
C GLY A 130 -25.36 8.08 -16.86
N PRO A 131 -26.07 7.51 -17.85
CA PRO A 131 -26.15 8.11 -19.15
C PRO A 131 -26.59 9.59 -19.03
N ALA A 132 -25.84 10.48 -19.68
CA ALA A 132 -26.16 11.90 -19.70
C ALA A 132 -27.61 12.08 -20.14
N GLN A 133 -28.41 12.67 -19.27
CA GLN A 133 -29.77 13.03 -19.60
C GLN A 133 -29.72 14.05 -20.75
N PRO A 134 -30.37 13.79 -21.89
CA PRO A 134 -30.38 14.77 -22.98
C PRO A 134 -31.03 16.08 -22.50
N ALA A 135 -30.33 17.18 -22.75
CA ALA A 135 -30.81 18.49 -22.43
C ALA A 135 -32.22 18.71 -23.05
N GLN A 136 -33.22 18.94 -22.21
CA GLN A 136 -34.54 19.33 -22.67
C GLN A 136 -34.41 20.71 -23.33
N ALA A 137 -34.58 20.74 -24.63
CA ALA A 137 -34.69 21.98 -25.38
C ALA A 137 -35.94 22.74 -24.89
N ASN A 138 -35.67 23.84 -24.19
CA ASN A 138 -36.75 24.73 -23.72
C ASN A 138 -37.27 25.55 -24.91
N ASN A 139 -38.31 25.04 -25.56
CA ASN A 139 -38.99 25.72 -26.65
C ASN A 139 -39.99 26.71 -26.02
N ARG A 140 -39.55 27.97 -25.77
CA ARG A 140 -40.48 29.08 -25.50
C ARG A 140 -40.84 29.70 -26.81
N ARG A 141 -42.09 29.50 -27.18
CA ARG A 141 -42.83 30.40 -28.09
C ARG A 141 -43.37 31.57 -27.30
#